data_9605028bcde563d9c7e8bdf6e1bf1d33
#
_entry.id   9605028bcde563d9c7e8bdf6e1bf1d33
#
_cell.length_a   1.000
_cell.length_b   1.000
_cell.length_c   1.000
_cell.angle_alpha   90.00
_cell.angle_beta   90.00
_cell.angle_gamma   90.00
#
_symmetry.space_group_name_H-M   'P 1'
#
loop_
_entity.id
_entity.type
_entity.pdbx_description
1 polymer ?
#
loop_
_entity_poly.entity_id
_entity_poly.type
_entity_poly.pdbx_seq_one_letter_code
_entity_poly.pdbx_strand_id
1 'polypeptide(L)'
;DPKNRAVFSAKVIGLLRQWGYDGVVISDDLGAAVALKSVPAAQRAVRFLAAGGDLVINANPGVTAGMVAGVKKRARADDAFDQKLTASAARVLALKEKVGLYDCG
;
A
#
# COMPACT_ATOMS: atom_id res chain seq x y z
N ASP A 1 5.32 -12.11 -12.41
CA ASP A 1 6.22 -12.53 -11.33
C ASP A 1 5.78 -13.88 -10.78
N PRO A 2 6.56 -14.97 -11.04
CA PRO A 2 6.16 -16.32 -10.64
C PRO A 2 6.26 -16.58 -9.12
N LYS A 3 6.94 -15.73 -8.38
CA LYS A 3 7.19 -15.92 -6.95
C LYS A 3 6.19 -15.18 -6.06
N ASN A 4 5.62 -14.09 -6.54
CA ASN A 4 4.72 -13.24 -5.76
C ASN A 4 3.41 -13.01 -6.49
N ARG A 5 2.33 -12.91 -5.74
CA ARG A 5 1.06 -12.43 -6.29
C ARG A 5 1.24 -10.98 -6.76
N ALA A 6 0.49 -10.58 -7.79
CA ALA A 6 0.60 -9.24 -8.37
C ALA A 6 0.53 -8.13 -7.32
N VAL A 7 -0.38 -8.25 -6.34
CA VAL A 7 -0.58 -7.27 -5.26
C VAL A 7 0.64 -7.13 -4.34
N PHE A 8 1.51 -8.14 -4.28
CA PHE A 8 2.73 -8.13 -3.49
C PHE A 8 4.00 -8.09 -4.33
N SER A 9 3.88 -7.85 -5.62
CA SER A 9 5.02 -7.90 -6.54
C SER A 9 5.53 -6.50 -6.88
N ALA A 10 6.69 -6.16 -6.36
CA ALA A 10 7.38 -4.92 -6.73
C ALA A 10 7.66 -4.86 -8.25
N LYS A 11 7.88 -6.02 -8.88
CA LYS A 11 8.09 -6.11 -10.33
C LYS A 11 6.85 -5.71 -11.11
N VAL A 12 5.68 -6.25 -10.73
CA VAL A 12 4.41 -5.97 -11.40
C VAL A 12 3.97 -4.52 -11.14
N ILE A 13 3.98 -4.07 -9.89
CA ILE A 13 3.59 -2.70 -9.54
C ILE A 13 4.57 -1.70 -10.14
N GLY A 14 5.86 -2.02 -10.16
CA GLY A 14 6.90 -1.19 -10.75
C GLY A 14 6.75 -0.95 -12.24
N LEU A 15 6.07 -1.84 -12.98
CA LEU A 15 5.78 -1.62 -14.41
C LEU A 15 4.96 -0.35 -14.63
N LEU A 16 4.03 -0.04 -13.76
CA LEU A 16 3.23 1.19 -13.84
C LEU A 16 4.14 2.43 -13.79
N ARG A 17 5.13 2.42 -12.90
CA ARG A 17 6.08 3.53 -12.78
C ARG A 17 6.98 3.65 -13.99
N GLN A 18 7.45 2.51 -14.52
CA GLN A 18 8.26 2.48 -15.75
C GLN A 18 7.50 3.02 -16.96
N TRP A 19 6.18 2.84 -17.00
CA TRP A 19 5.33 3.36 -18.06
C TRP A 19 4.92 4.83 -17.85
N GLY A 20 5.47 5.49 -16.83
CA GLY A 20 5.24 6.91 -16.57
C GLY A 20 4.05 7.23 -15.69
N TYR A 21 3.37 6.23 -15.12
CA TYR A 21 2.30 6.49 -14.15
C TYR A 21 2.89 6.92 -12.81
N ASP A 22 2.62 8.14 -12.39
CA ASP A 22 3.10 8.72 -11.12
C ASP A 22 2.01 8.91 -10.06
N GLY A 23 0.78 8.47 -10.36
CA GLY A 23 -0.37 8.58 -9.47
C GLY A 23 -0.42 7.50 -8.39
N VAL A 24 -1.55 7.46 -7.68
CA VAL A 24 -1.81 6.53 -6.59
C VAL A 24 -2.09 5.13 -7.14
N VAL A 25 -1.43 4.13 -6.56
CA VAL A 25 -1.71 2.71 -6.81
C VAL A 25 -2.52 2.18 -5.63
N ILE A 26 -3.74 1.74 -5.92
CA ILE A 26 -4.73 1.26 -4.93
C ILE A 26 -4.79 -0.26 -4.99
N SER A 27 -4.88 -0.91 -3.82
CA SER A 27 -5.11 -2.35 -3.75
C SER A 27 -6.58 -2.69 -4.01
N ASP A 28 -6.85 -3.97 -4.28
CA ASP A 28 -8.15 -4.56 -4.06
C ASP A 28 -8.37 -4.76 -2.53
N ASP A 29 -9.52 -5.28 -2.13
CA ASP A 29 -9.82 -5.51 -0.70
C ASP A 29 -8.87 -6.54 -0.09
N LEU A 30 -7.89 -6.08 0.67
CA LEU A 30 -6.90 -6.95 1.31
C LEU A 30 -7.43 -7.65 2.57
N GLY A 31 -8.50 -7.12 3.17
CA GLY A 31 -9.07 -7.68 4.39
C GLY A 31 -9.89 -8.95 4.16
N ALA A 32 -10.52 -9.09 2.98
CA ALA A 32 -11.44 -10.16 2.65
C ALA A 32 -11.01 -11.03 1.47
N ALA A 33 -9.90 -10.69 0.79
CA ALA A 33 -9.46 -11.43 -0.40
C ALA A 33 -9.12 -12.88 -0.06
N VAL A 34 -9.89 -13.82 -0.61
CA VAL A 34 -9.70 -15.28 -0.39
C VAL A 34 -8.31 -15.73 -0.81
N ALA A 35 -7.81 -15.17 -1.92
CA ALA A 35 -6.48 -15.47 -2.44
C ALA A 35 -5.32 -15.12 -1.47
N LEU A 36 -5.58 -14.31 -0.44
CA LEU A 36 -4.58 -13.82 0.51
C LEU A 36 -4.70 -14.47 1.90
N LYS A 37 -5.56 -15.46 2.09
CA LYS A 37 -5.80 -16.10 3.39
C LYS A 37 -4.54 -16.65 4.05
N SER A 38 -3.56 -17.10 3.26
CA SER A 38 -2.29 -17.64 3.77
C SER A 38 -1.36 -16.57 4.35
N VAL A 39 -1.68 -15.29 4.15
CA VAL A 39 -0.88 -14.17 4.65
C VAL A 39 -1.62 -13.51 5.82
N PRO A 40 -1.02 -13.36 7.01
CA PRO A 40 -1.64 -12.64 8.11
C PRO A 40 -2.08 -11.24 7.69
N ALA A 41 -3.25 -10.79 8.16
CA ALA A 41 -3.84 -9.52 7.74
C ALA A 41 -2.88 -8.33 7.90
N ALA A 42 -2.17 -8.25 9.03
CA ALA A 42 -1.18 -7.20 9.28
C ALA A 42 -0.08 -7.17 8.21
N GLN A 43 0.33 -8.34 7.71
CA GLN A 43 1.38 -8.46 6.71
C GLN A 43 0.89 -8.14 5.29
N ARG A 44 -0.41 -8.26 5.02
CA ARG A 44 -0.97 -7.93 3.71
C ARG A 44 -0.74 -6.45 3.37
N ALA A 45 -1.04 -5.56 4.30
CA ALA A 45 -0.80 -4.12 4.13
C ALA A 45 0.69 -3.81 3.99
N VAL A 46 1.52 -4.36 4.87
CA VAL A 46 2.98 -4.17 4.83
C VAL A 46 3.56 -4.61 3.48
N ARG A 47 3.20 -5.80 3.00
CA ARG A 47 3.71 -6.34 1.73
C ARG A 47 3.27 -5.52 0.53
N PHE A 48 2.02 -5.07 0.50
CA PHE A 48 1.54 -4.23 -0.60
C PHE A 48 2.28 -2.90 -0.66
N LEU A 49 2.44 -2.22 0.48
CA LEU A 49 3.16 -0.95 0.56
C LEU A 49 4.65 -1.13 0.25
N ALA A 50 5.27 -2.21 0.75
CA ALA A 50 6.68 -2.53 0.44
C ALA A 50 6.89 -2.79 -1.05
N ALA A 51 5.89 -3.35 -1.74
CA ALA A 51 5.94 -3.61 -3.17
C ALA A 51 5.75 -2.35 -4.03
N GLY A 52 5.40 -1.22 -3.42
CA GLY A 52 5.23 0.06 -4.12
C GLY A 52 3.79 0.55 -4.23
N GLY A 53 2.85 -0.15 -3.60
CA GLY A 53 1.47 0.32 -3.49
C GLY A 53 1.35 1.53 -2.58
N ASP A 54 0.28 2.31 -2.73
CA ASP A 54 0.12 3.59 -2.03
C ASP A 54 -1.09 3.63 -1.09
N LEU A 55 -2.17 2.95 -1.44
CA LEU A 55 -3.42 3.01 -0.70
C LEU A 55 -4.03 1.61 -0.58
N VAL A 56 -4.18 1.15 0.65
CA VAL A 56 -4.78 -0.16 0.96
C VAL A 56 -6.28 -0.02 1.12
N ILE A 57 -7.03 -0.82 0.37
CA ILE A 57 -8.47 -0.98 0.60
C ILE A 57 -8.70 -2.16 1.54
N ASN A 58 -9.55 -1.95 2.53
CA ASN A 58 -9.93 -2.98 3.50
C ASN A 58 -11.40 -2.82 3.89
N ALA A 59 -12.23 -3.78 3.50
CA ALA A 59 -13.65 -3.82 3.84
C ALA A 59 -13.94 -4.57 5.16
N ASN A 60 -12.91 -5.14 5.80
CA ASN A 60 -13.05 -5.83 7.09
C ASN A 60 -12.54 -4.93 8.23
N PRO A 61 -13.40 -4.18 8.93
CA PRO A 61 -12.94 -3.28 10.00
C PRO A 61 -12.26 -4.02 11.16
N GLY A 62 -12.52 -5.31 11.33
CA GLY A 62 -11.90 -6.13 12.38
C GLY A 62 -10.39 -6.30 12.24
N VAL A 63 -9.82 -6.09 11.05
CA VAL A 63 -8.37 -6.24 10.83
C VAL A 63 -7.64 -4.91 10.60
N THR A 64 -8.36 -3.79 10.55
CA THR A 64 -7.77 -2.47 10.26
C THR A 64 -6.71 -2.07 11.30
N ALA A 65 -7.03 -2.21 12.57
CA ALA A 65 -6.08 -1.87 13.64
C ALA A 65 -4.79 -2.69 13.56
N GLY A 66 -4.90 -3.99 13.26
CA GLY A 66 -3.75 -4.87 13.07
C GLY A 66 -2.91 -4.47 11.85
N MET A 67 -3.54 -4.08 10.75
CA MET A 67 -2.85 -3.58 9.57
C MET A 67 -2.08 -2.30 9.86
N VAL A 68 -2.69 -1.33 10.52
CA VAL A 68 -2.05 -0.06 10.91
C VAL A 68 -0.87 -0.32 11.85
N ALA A 69 -1.06 -1.18 12.86
CA ALA A 69 0.01 -1.53 13.80
C ALA A 69 1.20 -2.20 13.09
N GLY A 70 0.93 -3.10 12.15
CA GLY A 70 1.96 -3.77 11.36
C GLY A 70 2.77 -2.80 10.51
N VAL A 71 2.10 -1.86 9.85
CA VAL A 71 2.76 -0.81 9.04
C VAL A 71 3.63 0.09 9.92
N LYS A 72 3.12 0.55 11.05
CA LYS A 72 3.89 1.38 11.99
C LYS A 72 5.12 0.65 12.52
N LYS A 73 4.97 -0.61 12.91
CA LYS A 73 6.08 -1.43 13.42
C LYS A 73 7.18 -1.57 12.36
N ARG A 74 6.81 -1.86 11.12
CA ARG A 74 7.77 -2.00 10.03
C ARG A 74 8.48 -0.67 9.72
N ALA A 75 7.76 0.44 9.70
CA ALA A 75 8.33 1.76 9.44
C ALA A 75 9.38 2.15 10.49
N ARG A 76 9.15 1.80 11.75
CA ARG A 76 10.11 2.05 12.83
C ARG A 76 11.38 1.20 12.72
N ALA A 77 11.28 0.00 12.14
CA ALA A 77 12.36 -0.97 12.07
C ALA A 77 13.13 -0.94 10.75
N ASP A 78 12.59 -0.27 9.72
CA ASP A 78 13.10 -0.35 8.35
C ASP A 78 13.00 1.03 7.68
N ASP A 79 14.13 1.73 7.59
CA ASP A 79 14.18 3.08 7.02
C ASP A 79 13.78 3.13 5.55
N ALA A 80 14.13 2.10 4.77
CA ALA A 80 13.75 2.02 3.36
C ALA A 80 12.23 1.88 3.21
N PHE A 81 11.60 1.12 4.07
CA PHE A 81 10.13 1.00 4.11
C PHE A 81 9.49 2.33 4.53
N ASP A 82 10.04 3.00 5.53
CA ASP A 82 9.54 4.29 5.99
C ASP A 82 9.59 5.36 4.90
N GLN A 83 10.66 5.38 4.10
CA GLN A 83 10.78 6.26 2.94
C GLN A 83 9.71 5.96 1.88
N LYS A 84 9.45 4.69 1.60
CA LYS A 84 8.37 4.28 0.68
C LYS A 84 7.01 4.69 1.21
N LEU A 85 6.76 4.50 2.49
CA LEU A 85 5.51 4.88 3.14
C LEU A 85 5.27 6.39 3.06
N THR A 86 6.30 7.18 3.30
CA THR A 86 6.25 8.64 3.19
C THR A 86 5.94 9.07 1.75
N ALA A 87 6.59 8.46 0.76
CA ALA A 87 6.31 8.75 -0.64
C ALA A 87 4.87 8.37 -1.04
N SER A 88 4.37 7.23 -0.54
CA SER A 88 2.99 6.81 -0.77
C SER A 88 1.98 7.79 -0.15
N ALA A 89 2.22 8.24 1.08
CA ALA A 89 1.38 9.23 1.74
C ALA A 89 1.36 10.55 0.97
N ALA A 90 2.50 10.99 0.44
CA ALA A 90 2.60 12.20 -0.37
C ALA A 90 1.76 12.08 -1.65
N ARG A 91 1.77 10.92 -2.33
CA ARG A 91 0.94 10.69 -3.53
C ARG A 91 -0.55 10.73 -3.19
N VAL A 92 -0.95 10.14 -2.07
CA VAL A 92 -2.36 10.17 -1.62
C VAL A 92 -2.80 11.59 -1.30
N LEU A 93 -1.97 12.38 -0.60
CA LEU A 93 -2.26 13.79 -0.31
C LEU A 93 -2.36 14.62 -1.59
N ALA A 94 -1.47 14.41 -2.55
CA ALA A 94 -1.49 15.09 -3.84
C ALA A 94 -2.78 14.78 -4.61
N LEU A 95 -3.24 13.52 -4.59
CA LEU A 95 -4.51 13.15 -5.20
C LEU A 95 -5.69 13.84 -4.51
N LYS A 96 -5.71 13.86 -3.18
CA LYS A 96 -6.77 14.54 -2.41
C LYS A 96 -6.81 16.03 -2.69
N GLU A 97 -5.67 16.69 -2.80
CA GLU A 97 -5.59 18.09 -3.18
C GLU A 97 -6.15 18.31 -4.59
N LYS A 98 -5.73 17.49 -5.56
CA LYS A 98 -6.16 17.59 -6.96
C LYS A 98 -7.68 17.47 -7.12
N VAL A 99 -8.35 16.65 -6.31
CA VAL A 99 -9.80 16.45 -6.35
C VAL A 99 -10.57 17.33 -5.37
N GLY A 100 -9.89 18.26 -4.68
CA GLY A 100 -10.54 19.23 -3.79
C GLY A 100 -10.86 18.73 -2.39
N LEU A 101 -10.31 17.58 -1.96
CA LEU A 101 -10.54 17.03 -0.61
C LEU A 101 -9.53 17.54 0.42
N TYR A 102 -8.46 18.18 -0.03
CA TYR A 102 -7.39 18.70 0.83
C TYR A 102 -6.79 19.96 0.21
N ASP A 103 -6.54 20.97 1.03
CA ASP A 103 -5.96 22.24 0.60
C ASP A 103 -4.61 22.43 1.33
N CYS A 104 -3.53 22.55 0.57
CA CYS A 104 -2.19 22.79 1.10
C CYS A 104 -1.92 24.27 1.46
N GLY A 105 -2.92 25.10 1.36
CA GLY A 105 -2.83 26.51 1.69
C GLY A 105 -2.69 27.41 0.54
#